data_5116e16c7684e99c6c4a90c564cad259
#
_entry.id   5116e16c7684e99c6c4a90c564cad259
#
_cell.length_a   1.000
_cell.length_b   1.000
_cell.length_c   1.000
_cell.angle_alpha   90.00
_cell.angle_beta   90.00
_cell.angle_gamma   90.00
#
_symmetry.space_group_name_H-M   'P 1'
#
loop_
_entity.id
_entity.type
_entity.pdbx_description
1 polymer ?
#
loop_
_entity_poly.entity_id
_entity_poly.type
_entity_poly.pdbx_seq_one_letter_code
_entity_poly.pdbx_strand_id
1 'polypeptide(L)'
;MNITLDAIKAEQSKIAAMIAAFEQQPSYPITIPFPTLNEGEQFIGVIISADGSKRHALILLPGEKTDIKWDQAMDWAKSIGGELPDRCESALLFATMKDEFSPEWYWTREQHAADSGCAWVQGFDYGYQSLNRKSYEGRARAVRRLEIQ
;
A
#
# COMPACT_ATOMS: atom_id res chain seq x y z
N MET A 1 -49.51 18.90 30.15
CA MET A 1 -49.18 17.59 29.58
C MET A 1 -48.94 16.61 30.70
N ASN A 2 -49.83 15.62 30.87
CA ASN A 2 -49.61 14.61 31.92
C ASN A 2 -48.79 13.44 31.35
N ILE A 3 -47.62 13.28 31.85
CA ILE A 3 -46.78 12.13 31.54
C ILE A 3 -47.22 11.00 32.49
N THR A 4 -47.72 9.91 31.93
CA THR A 4 -48.17 8.73 32.66
C THR A 4 -47.01 7.70 32.81
N LEU A 5 -47.05 6.90 33.85
CA LEU A 5 -46.12 5.81 34.03
C LEU A 5 -46.16 4.82 32.84
N ASP A 6 -47.35 4.59 32.31
CA ASP A 6 -47.50 3.70 31.14
C ASP A 6 -46.84 4.25 29.88
N ALA A 7 -46.87 5.57 29.68
CA ALA A 7 -46.19 6.21 28.57
C ALA A 7 -44.66 6.08 28.72
N ILE A 8 -44.15 6.22 29.91
CA ILE A 8 -42.68 6.04 30.21
C ILE A 8 -42.27 4.60 29.93
N LYS A 9 -43.04 3.64 30.40
CA LYS A 9 -42.76 2.21 30.16
C LYS A 9 -42.81 1.85 28.68
N ALA A 10 -43.72 2.43 27.91
CA ALA A 10 -43.80 2.23 26.46
C ALA A 10 -42.56 2.75 25.73
N GLU A 11 -42.05 3.93 26.10
CA GLU A 11 -40.80 4.46 25.55
C GLU A 11 -39.58 3.63 25.96
N GLN A 12 -39.54 3.18 27.19
CA GLN A 12 -38.49 2.28 27.68
C GLN A 12 -38.44 0.96 26.88
N SER A 13 -39.59 0.38 26.58
CA SER A 13 -39.68 -0.84 25.74
C SER A 13 -39.19 -0.61 24.34
N LYS A 14 -39.51 0.56 23.72
CA LYS A 14 -38.98 0.92 22.40
C LYS A 14 -37.46 1.04 22.39
N ILE A 15 -36.89 1.72 23.36
CA ILE A 15 -35.45 1.89 23.51
C ILE A 15 -34.77 0.53 23.71
N ALA A 16 -35.31 -0.34 24.56
CA ALA A 16 -34.79 -1.68 24.75
C ALA A 16 -34.80 -2.52 23.46
N ALA A 17 -35.85 -2.42 22.64
CA ALA A 17 -35.93 -3.09 21.36
C ALA A 17 -34.91 -2.54 20.35
N MET A 18 -34.68 -1.24 20.35
CA MET A 18 -33.65 -0.61 19.49
C MET A 18 -32.24 -1.04 19.89
N ILE A 19 -31.94 -1.12 21.16
CA ILE A 19 -30.66 -1.60 21.69
C ILE A 19 -30.46 -3.06 21.29
N ALA A 20 -31.44 -3.92 21.50
CA ALA A 20 -31.36 -5.34 21.13
C ALA A 20 -31.13 -5.51 19.62
N ALA A 21 -31.83 -4.73 18.79
CA ALA A 21 -31.63 -4.75 17.33
C ALA A 21 -30.21 -4.30 16.93
N PHE A 22 -29.67 -3.29 17.59
CA PHE A 22 -28.31 -2.81 17.37
C PHE A 22 -27.25 -3.86 17.77
N GLU A 23 -27.44 -4.49 18.92
CA GLU A 23 -26.53 -5.55 19.42
C GLU A 23 -26.56 -6.81 18.54
N GLN A 24 -27.64 -7.05 17.83
CA GLN A 24 -27.78 -8.16 16.88
C GLN A 24 -27.31 -7.82 15.47
N GLN A 25 -26.92 -6.58 15.21
CA GLN A 25 -26.32 -6.23 13.94
C GLN A 25 -25.03 -7.02 13.78
N PRO A 26 -24.82 -7.72 12.66
CA PRO A 26 -23.57 -8.40 12.43
C PRO A 26 -22.45 -7.35 12.43
N SER A 27 -21.58 -7.43 13.42
CA SER A 27 -20.31 -6.71 13.35
C SER A 27 -19.49 -7.45 12.30
N TYR A 28 -19.29 -6.81 11.17
CA TYR A 28 -18.30 -7.28 10.20
C TYR A 28 -16.94 -6.75 10.68
N PRO A 29 -16.15 -7.52 11.39
CA PRO A 29 -14.77 -7.11 11.64
C PRO A 29 -14.12 -6.97 10.28
N ILE A 30 -13.62 -5.78 9.97
CA ILE A 30 -12.74 -5.62 8.81
C ILE A 30 -11.45 -6.36 9.16
N THR A 31 -11.45 -7.64 8.90
CA THR A 31 -10.24 -8.44 9.02
C THR A 31 -9.51 -8.30 7.70
N ILE A 32 -8.44 -7.51 7.69
CA ILE A 32 -7.48 -7.55 6.60
C ILE A 32 -6.62 -8.78 6.86
N PRO A 33 -6.76 -9.85 6.07
CA PRO A 33 -5.93 -11.03 6.28
C PRO A 33 -4.47 -10.65 6.06
N PHE A 34 -3.62 -10.98 7.02
CA PHE A 34 -2.18 -10.81 6.84
C PHE A 34 -1.72 -11.72 5.68
N PRO A 35 -1.00 -11.19 4.69
CA PRO A 35 -0.62 -11.98 3.53
C PRO A 35 0.37 -13.08 3.91
N THR A 36 0.28 -14.22 3.21
CA THR A 36 1.30 -15.25 3.29
C THR A 36 2.58 -14.74 2.63
N LEU A 37 3.68 -14.73 3.40
CA LEU A 37 4.98 -14.29 2.93
C LEU A 37 5.86 -15.50 2.59
N ASN A 38 6.63 -15.38 1.52
CA ASN A 38 7.72 -16.29 1.22
C ASN A 38 8.97 -15.90 2.00
N GLU A 39 9.99 -16.77 1.98
CA GLU A 39 11.25 -16.49 2.66
C GLU A 39 11.90 -15.18 2.17
N GLY A 40 12.30 -14.33 3.10
CA GLY A 40 12.93 -13.04 2.81
C GLY A 40 11.99 -11.92 2.39
N GLU A 41 10.72 -12.19 2.21
CA GLU A 41 9.71 -11.16 1.92
C GLU A 41 9.31 -10.40 3.18
N GLN A 42 8.98 -9.11 3.00
CA GLN A 42 8.52 -8.24 4.09
C GLN A 42 7.21 -7.56 3.71
N PHE A 43 6.24 -7.65 4.60
CA PHE A 43 4.97 -6.93 4.44
C PHE A 43 5.17 -5.45 4.80
N ILE A 44 4.76 -4.57 3.90
CA ILE A 44 4.93 -3.12 4.03
C ILE A 44 3.66 -2.44 4.55
N GLY A 45 2.53 -2.82 4.01
CA GLY A 45 1.25 -2.20 4.34
C GLY A 45 0.20 -2.49 3.29
N VAL A 46 -0.95 -1.82 3.44
CA VAL A 46 -2.06 -1.90 2.50
C VAL A 46 -2.27 -0.52 1.88
N ILE A 47 -2.34 -0.49 0.56
CA ILE A 47 -2.66 0.72 -0.19
C ILE A 47 -4.09 0.63 -0.68
N ILE A 48 -4.85 1.70 -0.45
CA ILE A 48 -6.23 1.83 -0.85
C ILE A 48 -6.31 2.97 -1.86
N SER A 49 -6.97 2.73 -3.00
CA SER A 49 -7.21 3.78 -3.99
C SER A 49 -8.07 4.91 -3.40
N ALA A 50 -7.97 6.12 -3.97
CA ALA A 50 -8.66 7.30 -3.47
C ALA A 50 -10.20 7.13 -3.39
N ASP A 51 -10.77 6.35 -4.30
CA ASP A 51 -12.21 6.03 -4.32
C ASP A 51 -12.59 4.81 -3.46
N GLY A 52 -11.59 4.16 -2.83
CA GLY A 52 -11.79 2.98 -2.00
C GLY A 52 -12.08 1.68 -2.76
N SER A 53 -12.13 1.72 -4.10
CA SER A 53 -12.55 0.58 -4.92
C SER A 53 -11.48 -0.52 -5.04
N LYS A 54 -10.22 -0.17 -4.90
CA LYS A 54 -9.09 -1.09 -5.01
C LYS A 54 -8.21 -1.06 -3.78
N ARG A 55 -7.83 -2.23 -3.34
CA ARG A 55 -6.93 -2.43 -2.19
C ARG A 55 -5.90 -3.50 -2.52
N HIS A 56 -4.65 -3.24 -2.16
CA HIS A 56 -3.62 -4.28 -2.27
C HIS A 56 -2.65 -4.23 -1.10
N ALA A 57 -2.21 -5.41 -0.68
CA ALA A 57 -1.07 -5.54 0.21
C ALA A 57 0.21 -5.36 -0.59
N LEU A 58 1.13 -4.55 -0.08
CA LEU A 58 2.44 -4.33 -0.65
C LEU A 58 3.48 -5.18 0.09
N ILE A 59 4.24 -5.95 -0.66
CA ILE A 59 5.25 -6.87 -0.14
C ILE A 59 6.57 -6.57 -0.83
N LEU A 60 7.60 -6.29 -0.03
CA LEU A 60 8.97 -6.09 -0.53
C LEU A 60 9.62 -7.45 -0.77
N LEU A 61 10.10 -7.68 -1.97
CA LEU A 61 10.82 -8.90 -2.33
C LEU A 61 12.29 -8.81 -1.91
N PRO A 62 12.92 -9.93 -1.55
CA PRO A 62 14.34 -9.96 -1.30
C PRO A 62 15.14 -9.72 -2.59
N GLY A 63 16.35 -9.22 -2.44
CA GLY A 63 17.24 -8.95 -3.55
C GLY A 63 17.25 -7.49 -3.98
N GLU A 64 18.34 -7.10 -4.58
CA GLU A 64 18.63 -5.76 -5.08
C GLU A 64 19.47 -5.87 -6.34
N LYS A 65 19.28 -4.93 -7.27
CA LYS A 65 20.19 -4.71 -8.39
C LYS A 65 20.80 -3.33 -8.29
N THR A 66 22.08 -3.26 -8.58
CA THR A 66 22.86 -2.03 -8.67
C THR A 66 23.29 -1.80 -10.11
N ASP A 67 23.62 -0.56 -10.43
CA ASP A 67 24.14 -0.16 -11.75
C ASP A 67 23.27 -0.67 -12.90
N ILE A 68 21.98 -0.43 -12.80
CA ILE A 68 20.96 -0.97 -13.73
C ILE A 68 20.14 0.15 -14.37
N LYS A 69 19.97 0.08 -15.68
CA LYS A 69 19.11 0.99 -16.44
C LYS A 69 17.63 0.66 -16.24
N TRP A 70 16.76 1.64 -16.47
CA TRP A 70 15.34 1.49 -16.17
C TRP A 70 14.66 0.29 -16.85
N ASP A 71 14.85 0.11 -18.16
CA ASP A 71 14.25 -1.03 -18.88
C ASP A 71 14.74 -2.37 -18.34
N GLN A 72 16.01 -2.47 -18.02
CA GLN A 72 16.62 -3.65 -17.43
C GLN A 72 16.09 -3.89 -16.00
N ALA A 73 15.86 -2.83 -15.25
CA ALA A 73 15.29 -2.92 -13.89
C ALA A 73 13.83 -3.43 -13.93
N MET A 74 13.04 -2.96 -14.91
CA MET A 74 11.68 -3.45 -15.13
C MET A 74 11.68 -4.96 -15.44
N ASP A 75 12.55 -5.41 -16.32
CA ASP A 75 12.67 -6.82 -16.69
C ASP A 75 13.18 -7.68 -15.54
N TRP A 76 14.17 -7.19 -14.80
CA TRP A 76 14.70 -7.89 -13.64
C TRP A 76 13.61 -8.10 -12.57
N ALA A 77 12.83 -7.07 -12.24
CA ALA A 77 11.77 -7.17 -11.26
C ALA A 77 10.75 -8.26 -11.63
N LYS A 78 10.38 -8.34 -12.91
CA LYS A 78 9.51 -9.41 -13.42
C LYS A 78 10.15 -10.79 -13.29
N SER A 79 11.45 -10.89 -13.54
CA SER A 79 12.18 -12.16 -13.50
C SER A 79 12.20 -12.79 -12.12
N ILE A 80 12.06 -11.98 -11.05
CA ILE A 80 12.00 -12.46 -9.65
C ILE A 80 10.58 -12.53 -9.10
N GLY A 81 9.57 -12.38 -9.95
CA GLY A 81 8.17 -12.53 -9.57
C GLY A 81 7.50 -11.28 -9.02
N GLY A 82 8.06 -10.11 -9.30
CA GLY A 82 7.53 -8.82 -8.84
C GLY A 82 7.50 -7.75 -9.92
N GLU A 83 7.43 -6.53 -9.48
CA GLU A 83 7.50 -5.33 -10.31
C GLU A 83 8.27 -4.24 -9.56
N LEU A 84 8.73 -3.21 -10.26
CA LEU A 84 9.22 -2.01 -9.60
C LEU A 84 8.04 -1.32 -8.88
N PRO A 85 8.30 -0.70 -7.73
CA PRO A 85 7.26 0.08 -7.04
C PRO A 85 6.88 1.31 -7.85
N ASP A 86 5.64 1.76 -7.72
CA ASP A 86 5.24 3.06 -8.21
C ASP A 86 5.71 4.19 -7.26
N ARG A 87 5.38 5.43 -7.59
CA ARG A 87 5.82 6.59 -6.77
C ARG A 87 5.23 6.58 -5.37
N CYS A 88 3.96 6.21 -5.23
CA CYS A 88 3.28 6.12 -3.94
C CYS A 88 3.88 5.01 -3.08
N GLU A 89 4.07 3.84 -3.67
CA GLU A 89 4.68 2.69 -3.02
C GLU A 89 6.14 2.98 -2.60
N SER A 90 6.89 3.68 -3.46
CA SER A 90 8.28 4.08 -3.15
C SER A 90 8.34 5.06 -1.97
N ALA A 91 7.40 6.00 -1.87
CA ALA A 91 7.30 6.90 -0.73
C ALA A 91 6.96 6.14 0.56
N LEU A 92 6.08 5.15 0.49
CA LEU A 92 5.74 4.29 1.63
C LEU A 92 6.96 3.45 2.07
N LEU A 93 7.71 2.89 1.13
CA LEU A 93 8.94 2.16 1.40
C LEU A 93 9.98 3.04 2.09
N PHE A 94 10.16 4.28 1.62
CA PHE A 94 11.04 5.23 2.29
C PHE A 94 10.57 5.54 3.73
N ALA A 95 9.28 5.74 3.93
CA ALA A 95 8.73 6.09 5.23
C ALA A 95 8.80 4.94 6.25
N THR A 96 8.70 3.69 5.80
CA THR A 96 8.54 2.53 6.69
C THR A 96 9.73 1.58 6.71
N MET A 97 10.52 1.52 5.63
CA MET A 97 11.56 0.49 5.41
C MET A 97 12.89 1.08 4.95
N LYS A 98 13.19 2.32 5.33
CA LYS A 98 14.39 3.03 4.88
C LYS A 98 15.68 2.22 5.08
N ASP A 99 15.79 1.50 6.18
CA ASP A 99 16.99 0.74 6.55
C ASP A 99 17.25 -0.48 5.65
N GLU A 100 16.25 -0.89 4.87
CA GLU A 100 16.38 -1.97 3.88
C GLU A 100 16.99 -1.50 2.54
N PHE A 101 17.27 -0.21 2.43
CA PHE A 101 17.75 0.44 1.21
C PHE A 101 19.06 1.17 1.46
N SER A 102 19.93 1.19 0.45
CA SER A 102 21.10 2.08 0.46
C SER A 102 20.66 3.54 0.27
N PRO A 103 21.43 4.54 0.75
CA PRO A 103 21.11 5.96 0.57
C PRO A 103 21.36 6.45 -0.86
N GLU A 104 20.67 5.83 -1.82
CA GLU A 104 20.89 6.00 -3.26
C GLU A 104 19.56 6.17 -3.99
N TRP A 105 19.62 6.37 -5.30
CA TRP A 105 18.45 6.49 -6.17
C TRP A 105 17.97 5.12 -6.65
N TYR A 106 16.69 4.83 -6.41
CA TYR A 106 16.02 3.61 -6.83
C TYR A 106 14.95 3.90 -7.87
N TRP A 107 14.89 3.09 -8.91
CA TRP A 107 13.91 3.20 -9.96
C TRP A 107 12.49 2.92 -9.47
N THR A 108 11.54 3.74 -9.93
CA THR A 108 10.12 3.42 -9.90
C THR A 108 9.68 2.86 -11.26
N ARG A 109 8.52 2.26 -11.33
CA ARG A 109 7.95 1.79 -12.59
C ARG A 109 7.37 2.92 -13.46
N GLU A 110 7.32 4.15 -12.96
CA GLU A 110 6.61 5.24 -13.63
C GLU A 110 7.53 6.03 -14.55
N GLN A 111 7.16 5.99 -15.84
CA GLN A 111 7.74 6.85 -16.85
C GLN A 111 7.22 8.29 -16.67
N HIS A 112 8.04 9.27 -16.97
CA HIS A 112 7.61 10.66 -16.97
C HIS A 112 6.57 10.92 -18.06
N ALA A 113 5.46 11.61 -17.71
CA ALA A 113 4.33 11.78 -18.62
C ALA A 113 4.67 12.63 -19.86
N ALA A 114 5.57 13.61 -19.71
CA ALA A 114 5.93 14.55 -20.79
C ALA A 114 7.23 14.19 -21.53
N ASP A 115 8.05 13.32 -20.94
CA ASP A 115 9.33 12.90 -21.54
C ASP A 115 9.50 11.39 -21.38
N SER A 116 9.25 10.65 -22.45
CA SER A 116 9.37 9.19 -22.48
C SER A 116 10.80 8.66 -22.28
N GLY A 117 11.81 9.53 -22.39
CA GLY A 117 13.21 9.20 -22.12
C GLY A 117 13.58 9.21 -20.64
N CYS A 118 12.68 9.66 -19.76
CA CYS A 118 12.89 9.77 -18.33
C CYS A 118 11.87 8.92 -17.53
N ALA A 119 12.30 8.46 -16.37
CA ALA A 119 11.46 7.78 -15.39
C ALA A 119 11.71 8.33 -13.98
N TRP A 120 10.75 8.11 -13.10
CA TRP A 120 10.82 8.56 -11.73
C TRP A 120 11.73 7.67 -10.90
N VAL A 121 12.50 8.31 -10.03
CA VAL A 121 13.36 7.67 -9.04
C VAL A 121 13.01 8.15 -7.63
N GLN A 122 13.21 7.29 -6.65
CA GLN A 122 13.10 7.60 -5.22
C GLN A 122 14.49 7.61 -4.60
N GLY A 123 14.85 8.72 -3.96
CA GLY A 123 16.05 8.79 -3.12
C GLY A 123 15.77 8.22 -1.74
N PHE A 124 16.64 7.34 -1.29
CA PHE A 124 16.57 6.75 0.06
C PHE A 124 17.55 7.40 1.04
N ASP A 125 18.15 8.50 0.66
CA ASP A 125 18.90 9.39 1.55
C ASP A 125 17.97 10.37 2.30
N TYR A 126 17.35 11.30 1.57
CA TYR A 126 16.47 12.33 2.11
C TYR A 126 14.99 12.18 1.73
N GLY A 127 14.63 11.17 0.95
CA GLY A 127 13.24 10.89 0.58
C GLY A 127 12.69 11.67 -0.60
N TYR A 128 13.51 12.40 -1.33
CA TYR A 128 13.08 13.10 -2.53
C TYR A 128 12.74 12.13 -3.66
N GLN A 129 11.77 12.51 -4.47
CA GLN A 129 11.53 11.91 -5.77
C GLN A 129 12.00 12.85 -6.86
N SER A 130 12.62 12.29 -7.88
CA SER A 130 13.16 13.05 -9.00
C SER A 130 13.01 12.26 -10.31
N LEU A 131 13.45 12.88 -11.40
CA LEU A 131 13.47 12.27 -12.71
C LEU A 131 14.91 11.98 -13.12
N ASN A 132 15.12 10.81 -13.71
CA ASN A 132 16.38 10.47 -14.34
C ASN A 132 16.15 9.93 -15.75
N ARG A 133 17.14 10.13 -16.63
CA ARG A 133 17.14 9.48 -17.94
C ARG A 133 17.14 7.97 -17.75
N LYS A 134 16.39 7.26 -18.55
CA LYS A 134 16.32 5.79 -18.51
C LYS A 134 17.67 5.09 -18.73
N SER A 135 18.62 5.80 -19.32
CA SER A 135 20.02 5.35 -19.49
C SER A 135 20.89 5.47 -18.24
N TYR A 136 20.40 6.15 -17.21
CA TYR A 136 21.09 6.23 -15.92
C TYR A 136 21.15 4.85 -15.27
N GLU A 137 22.28 4.55 -14.66
CA GLU A 137 22.50 3.30 -13.95
C GLU A 137 22.22 3.49 -12.46
N GLY A 138 20.94 3.31 -12.07
CA GLY A 138 20.47 3.40 -10.70
C GLY A 138 20.39 2.05 -10.01
N ARG A 139 19.63 2.02 -8.92
CA ARG A 139 19.35 0.80 -8.16
C ARG A 139 17.91 0.37 -8.35
N ALA A 140 17.62 -0.89 -8.05
CA ALA A 140 16.29 -1.45 -8.12
C ALA A 140 16.01 -2.43 -6.98
N ARG A 141 14.84 -2.31 -6.40
CA ARG A 141 14.19 -3.29 -5.53
C ARG A 141 12.82 -3.59 -6.12
N ALA A 142 12.36 -4.81 -5.95
CA ALA A 142 11.06 -5.23 -6.47
C ALA A 142 10.06 -5.42 -5.34
N VAL A 143 8.80 -5.19 -5.67
CA VAL A 143 7.64 -5.45 -4.82
C VAL A 143 6.68 -6.41 -5.53
N ARG A 144 5.84 -7.10 -4.78
CA ARG A 144 4.64 -7.74 -5.32
C ARG A 144 3.41 -7.18 -4.63
N ARG A 145 2.32 -7.20 -5.36
CA ARG A 145 1.03 -6.71 -4.89
C ARG A 145 0.09 -7.88 -4.76
N LEU A 146 -0.55 -7.99 -3.62
CA LEU A 146 -1.60 -8.96 -3.38
C LEU A 146 -2.92 -8.21 -3.26
N GLU A 147 -3.80 -8.40 -4.24
CA GLU A 147 -5.10 -7.76 -4.24
C GLU A 147 -5.97 -8.27 -3.08
N ILE A 148 -6.62 -7.34 -2.38
CA ILE A 148 -7.52 -7.62 -1.26
C ILE A 148 -8.93 -7.33 -1.72
N GLN A 149 -9.78 -8.34 -1.65
CA GLN A 149 -11.21 -8.23 -1.98
C GLN A 149 -12.04 -7.73 -0.79
#